data_4577899d095685c1ee4125141e1b2796
#
_entry.id   4577899d095685c1ee4125141e1b2796
#
_cell.length_a   1.000
_cell.length_b   1.000
_cell.length_c   1.000
_cell.angle_alpha   90.00
_cell.angle_beta   90.00
_cell.angle_gamma   90.00
#
_symmetry.space_group_name_H-M   'P 1'
#
loop_
_entity.id
_entity.type
_entity.pdbx_description
1 polymer ?
#
loop_
_entity_poly.entity_id
_entity_poly.type
_entity_poly.pdbx_seq_one_letter_code
_entity_poly.pdbx_strand_id
1 'polypeptide(L)'
;MRYSKLFGKTLKTIPAEAEAVSHKLLLKGGYIDQLAAGVYSFLPLGWRVYNNIENIIREEMTNIGGQEVFLPTLQPKSLWIESDRWDHIEPPLFKLKDQHDRDLALGPTHEEVITDLARQRVSSYKDLPFYLYQIQNKFRNEIRSTGGLLRVREFMMKDLYSFHTDEKDLMDYFQKVKEAYVKIYTRCGLEVAVCQAAGGTIGGKETLEFHIISPVGEDKIIYC
;
A
#
# COMPACT_ATOMS: atom_id res chain seq x y z
N MET A 1 7.71 6.73 -27.54
CA MET A 1 8.57 5.55 -27.81
C MET A 1 7.87 4.67 -28.85
N ARG A 2 8.59 4.13 -29.83
CA ARG A 2 7.98 3.21 -30.83
C ARG A 2 7.86 1.82 -30.21
N TYR A 3 6.72 1.15 -30.39
CA TYR A 3 6.47 -0.21 -29.87
C TYR A 3 7.55 -1.21 -30.33
N SER A 4 8.03 -1.10 -31.59
CA SER A 4 9.09 -1.95 -32.15
C SER A 4 10.44 -1.87 -31.42
N LYS A 5 10.64 -0.83 -30.56
CA LYS A 5 11.85 -0.62 -29.75
C LYS A 5 11.58 -0.78 -28.26
N LEU A 6 10.38 -1.18 -27.90
CA LEU A 6 10.00 -1.37 -26.50
C LEU A 6 10.68 -2.63 -25.93
N PHE A 7 11.27 -2.52 -24.75
CA PHE A 7 11.72 -3.68 -24.01
C PHE A 7 10.51 -4.45 -23.45
N GLY A 8 10.55 -5.77 -23.53
CA GLY A 8 9.42 -6.63 -23.19
C GLY A 8 8.54 -6.93 -24.40
N LYS A 9 8.57 -8.19 -24.83
CA LYS A 9 7.73 -8.71 -25.91
C LYS A 9 6.53 -9.45 -25.32
N THR A 10 5.45 -9.49 -26.08
CA THR A 10 4.30 -10.35 -25.75
C THR A 10 4.70 -11.81 -25.77
N LEU A 11 4.22 -12.56 -24.79
CA LEU A 11 4.45 -14.01 -24.71
C LEU A 11 3.42 -14.75 -25.57
N LYS A 12 3.84 -15.81 -26.26
CA LYS A 12 2.93 -16.70 -27.01
C LYS A 12 2.20 -17.62 -26.03
N THR A 13 2.90 -18.15 -25.06
CA THR A 13 2.40 -19.04 -24.02
C THR A 13 2.39 -18.34 -22.66
N ILE A 14 1.45 -18.67 -21.82
CA ILE A 14 1.30 -18.15 -20.48
C ILE A 14 1.91 -19.17 -19.52
N PRO A 15 2.67 -18.76 -18.49
CA PRO A 15 3.13 -19.67 -17.44
C PRO A 15 1.96 -20.42 -16.79
N ALA A 16 2.16 -21.72 -16.52
CA ALA A 16 1.12 -22.60 -15.98
C ALA A 16 0.62 -22.16 -14.59
N GLU A 17 1.50 -21.50 -13.83
CA GLU A 17 1.20 -21.01 -12.47
C GLU A 17 0.28 -19.78 -12.45
N ALA A 18 0.08 -19.11 -13.58
CA ALA A 18 -0.81 -17.97 -13.66
C ALA A 18 -2.27 -18.42 -13.75
N GLU A 19 -3.03 -18.27 -12.67
CA GLU A 19 -4.44 -18.66 -12.61
C GLU A 19 -5.38 -17.48 -12.91
N ALA A 20 -5.19 -16.35 -12.23
CA ALA A 20 -6.03 -15.16 -12.39
C ALA A 20 -5.91 -14.57 -13.80
N VAL A 21 -7.04 -14.12 -14.35
CA VAL A 21 -7.10 -13.53 -15.70
C VAL A 21 -6.20 -12.29 -15.81
N SER A 22 -6.21 -11.41 -14.80
CA SER A 22 -5.35 -10.23 -14.74
C SER A 22 -3.87 -10.60 -14.79
N HIS A 23 -3.45 -11.62 -14.01
CA HIS A 23 -2.08 -12.12 -13.99
C HIS A 23 -1.66 -12.65 -15.37
N LYS A 24 -2.51 -13.48 -16.00
CA LYS A 24 -2.29 -14.01 -17.36
C LYS A 24 -2.08 -12.90 -18.37
N LEU A 25 -2.96 -11.89 -18.36
CA LEU A 25 -2.91 -10.79 -19.33
C LEU A 25 -1.72 -9.87 -19.11
N LEU A 26 -1.36 -9.57 -17.87
CA LEU A 26 -0.20 -8.73 -17.55
C LEU A 26 1.12 -9.39 -17.98
N LEU A 27 1.29 -10.68 -17.71
CA LEU A 27 2.46 -11.45 -18.18
C LEU A 27 2.48 -11.53 -19.70
N LYS A 28 1.36 -11.96 -20.31
CA LYS A 28 1.26 -12.12 -21.77
C LYS A 28 1.49 -10.83 -22.51
N GLY A 29 0.98 -9.71 -21.98
CA GLY A 29 1.13 -8.38 -22.58
C GLY A 29 2.50 -7.74 -22.39
N GLY A 30 3.40 -8.35 -21.61
CA GLY A 30 4.71 -7.77 -21.29
C GLY A 30 4.63 -6.54 -20.40
N TYR A 31 3.68 -6.51 -19.46
CA TYR A 31 3.54 -5.47 -18.44
C TYR A 31 4.36 -5.78 -17.20
N ILE A 32 4.42 -7.04 -16.81
CA ILE A 32 5.17 -7.53 -15.66
C ILE A 32 5.96 -8.77 -16.03
N ASP A 33 6.98 -9.06 -15.21
CA ASP A 33 7.70 -10.32 -15.21
C ASP A 33 7.87 -10.82 -13.78
N GLN A 34 7.74 -12.13 -13.56
CA GLN A 34 7.81 -12.70 -12.24
C GLN A 34 9.23 -13.13 -11.90
N LEU A 35 9.84 -12.51 -10.91
CA LEU A 35 11.17 -12.87 -10.42
C LEU A 35 11.12 -14.05 -9.44
N ALA A 36 10.14 -14.01 -8.53
CA ALA A 36 9.88 -15.07 -7.55
C ALA A 36 8.40 -15.01 -7.14
N ALA A 37 7.94 -15.99 -6.36
CA ALA A 37 6.56 -16.01 -5.85
C ALA A 37 6.25 -14.75 -5.05
N GLY A 38 5.32 -13.92 -5.55
CA GLY A 38 4.94 -12.64 -4.96
C GLY A 38 5.95 -11.49 -5.13
N VAL A 39 6.92 -11.65 -6.05
CA VAL A 39 7.91 -10.61 -6.38
C VAL A 39 7.95 -10.41 -7.89
N TYR A 40 7.64 -9.20 -8.34
CA TYR A 40 7.46 -8.89 -9.75
C TYR A 40 8.28 -7.69 -10.20
N SER A 41 8.78 -7.77 -11.42
CA SER A 41 9.34 -6.63 -12.15
C SER A 41 8.25 -5.98 -12.99
N PHE A 42 8.14 -4.66 -12.94
CA PHE A 42 7.28 -3.91 -13.86
C PHE A 42 8.09 -3.55 -15.11
N LEU A 43 7.66 -4.07 -16.25
CA LEU A 43 8.24 -3.75 -17.56
C LEU A 43 7.77 -2.36 -18.03
N PRO A 44 8.36 -1.77 -19.08
CA PRO A 44 8.08 -0.37 -19.43
C PRO A 44 6.61 0.00 -19.61
N LEU A 45 5.76 -0.92 -20.12
CA LEU A 45 4.32 -0.68 -20.22
C LEU A 45 3.65 -0.71 -18.86
N GLY A 46 3.97 -1.71 -18.05
CA GLY A 46 3.46 -1.83 -16.68
C GLY A 46 3.88 -0.66 -15.81
N TRP A 47 5.13 -0.24 -15.91
CA TRP A 47 5.65 0.90 -15.17
C TRP A 47 4.97 2.22 -15.56
N ARG A 48 4.61 2.38 -16.84
CA ARG A 48 3.83 3.56 -17.27
C ARG A 48 2.43 3.59 -16.65
N VAL A 49 1.73 2.47 -16.65
CA VAL A 49 0.41 2.38 -16.01
C VAL A 49 0.54 2.66 -14.52
N TYR A 50 1.55 2.07 -13.90
CA TYR A 50 1.87 2.25 -12.49
C TYR A 50 2.06 3.74 -12.14
N ASN A 51 2.94 4.45 -12.84
CA ASN A 51 3.19 5.87 -12.62
C ASN A 51 1.93 6.75 -12.85
N ASN A 52 1.06 6.37 -13.78
CA ASN A 52 -0.19 7.10 -13.98
C ASN A 52 -1.12 6.96 -12.76
N ILE A 53 -1.24 5.75 -12.21
CA ILE A 53 -2.03 5.50 -10.99
C ILE A 53 -1.40 6.24 -9.80
N GLU A 54 -0.10 6.17 -9.65
CA GLU A 54 0.65 6.87 -8.60
C GLU A 54 0.42 8.39 -8.65
N ASN A 55 0.45 8.98 -9.84
CA ASN A 55 0.19 10.40 -10.02
C ASN A 55 -1.24 10.79 -9.65
N ILE A 56 -2.24 9.97 -10.00
CA ILE A 56 -3.63 10.19 -9.58
C ILE A 56 -3.72 10.20 -8.04
N ILE A 57 -3.08 9.24 -7.39
CA ILE A 57 -3.06 9.13 -5.93
C ILE A 57 -2.37 10.37 -5.32
N ARG A 58 -1.21 10.75 -5.83
CA ARG A 58 -0.43 11.90 -5.36
C ARG A 58 -1.22 13.20 -5.44
N GLU A 59 -1.90 13.44 -6.55
CA GLU A 59 -2.75 14.61 -6.74
C GLU A 59 -3.89 14.66 -5.71
N GLU A 60 -4.62 13.57 -5.52
CA GLU A 60 -5.73 13.53 -4.55
C GLU A 60 -5.25 13.66 -3.10
N MET A 61 -4.10 13.08 -2.74
CA MET A 61 -3.53 13.25 -1.39
C MET A 61 -3.08 14.70 -1.15
N THR A 62 -2.47 15.32 -2.13
CA THR A 62 -2.07 16.74 -2.05
C THR A 62 -3.30 17.66 -1.96
N ASN A 63 -4.36 17.38 -2.72
CA ASN A 63 -5.59 18.16 -2.72
C ASN A 63 -6.31 18.19 -1.37
N ILE A 64 -6.13 17.18 -0.54
CA ILE A 64 -6.67 17.15 0.83
C ILE A 64 -5.68 17.65 1.89
N GLY A 65 -4.58 18.27 1.48
CA GLY A 65 -3.59 18.89 2.35
C GLY A 65 -2.48 17.95 2.83
N GLY A 66 -2.38 16.74 2.27
CA GLY A 66 -1.28 15.82 2.57
C GLY A 66 0.05 16.34 2.06
N GLN A 67 1.11 16.19 2.85
CA GLN A 67 2.49 16.52 2.51
C GLN A 67 3.25 15.22 2.24
N GLU A 68 3.90 15.14 1.07
CA GLU A 68 4.65 13.94 0.69
C GLU A 68 5.96 13.85 1.45
N VAL A 69 6.24 12.69 2.01
CA VAL A 69 7.49 12.34 2.67
C VAL A 69 8.04 11.03 2.11
N PHE A 70 9.28 10.71 2.42
CA PHE A 70 9.89 9.43 2.10
C PHE A 70 10.54 8.85 3.36
N LEU A 71 9.95 7.80 3.91
CA LEU A 71 10.38 7.20 5.18
C LEU A 71 11.27 5.97 4.94
N PRO A 72 12.13 5.59 5.91
CA PRO A 72 13.02 4.44 5.76
C PRO A 72 12.26 3.12 5.65
N THR A 73 12.66 2.27 4.71
CA THR A 73 12.15 0.90 4.59
C THR A 73 12.76 -0.02 5.66
N LEU A 74 14.05 0.18 5.98
CA LEU A 74 14.72 -0.51 7.07
C LEU A 74 14.30 0.10 8.40
N GLN A 75 13.70 -0.72 9.24
CA GLN A 75 13.12 -0.28 10.51
C GLN A 75 13.75 -1.02 11.67
N PRO A 76 14.23 -0.32 12.72
CA PRO A 76 14.85 -0.95 13.86
C PRO A 76 13.82 -1.68 14.71
N LYS A 77 14.20 -2.83 15.27
CA LYS A 77 13.40 -3.66 16.16
C LYS A 77 12.78 -2.88 17.32
N SER A 78 13.49 -1.87 17.85
CA SER A 78 13.04 -1.08 19.00
C SER A 78 11.67 -0.44 18.80
N LEU A 79 11.38 0.07 17.61
CA LEU A 79 10.08 0.67 17.29
C LEU A 79 8.95 -0.38 17.32
N TRP A 80 9.22 -1.58 16.82
CA TRP A 80 8.28 -2.69 16.78
C TRP A 80 8.04 -3.34 18.15
N ILE A 81 9.04 -3.30 19.03
CA ILE A 81 8.89 -3.72 20.43
C ILE A 81 8.03 -2.71 21.19
N GLU A 82 8.21 -1.41 20.98
CA GLU A 82 7.42 -0.35 21.62
C GLU A 82 5.92 -0.50 21.31
N SER A 83 5.56 -0.91 20.11
CA SER A 83 4.16 -1.16 19.72
C SER A 83 3.67 -2.59 19.99
N ASP A 84 4.50 -3.44 20.59
CA ASP A 84 4.25 -4.88 20.83
C ASP A 84 3.91 -5.67 19.56
N ARG A 85 4.43 -5.24 18.39
CA ARG A 85 4.12 -5.84 17.07
C ARG A 85 5.26 -6.66 16.48
N TRP A 86 6.45 -6.70 17.11
CA TRP A 86 7.62 -7.41 16.56
C TRP A 86 7.35 -8.89 16.26
N ASP A 87 6.64 -9.58 17.14
CA ASP A 87 6.32 -11.00 17.01
C ASP A 87 4.83 -11.29 16.76
N HIS A 88 3.98 -10.25 16.85
CA HIS A 88 2.52 -10.41 16.84
C HIS A 88 1.84 -9.87 15.58
N ILE A 89 2.57 -9.21 14.66
CA ILE A 89 1.98 -8.70 13.42
C ILE A 89 1.74 -9.83 12.41
N GLU A 90 0.60 -9.77 11.73
CA GLU A 90 0.24 -10.67 10.64
C GLU A 90 0.03 -9.89 9.32
N PRO A 91 0.62 -10.32 8.19
CA PRO A 91 1.64 -11.39 8.10
C PRO A 91 2.95 -11.00 8.81
N PRO A 92 3.80 -11.99 9.20
CA PRO A 92 5.03 -11.75 9.95
C PRO A 92 6.00 -10.83 9.22
N LEU A 93 6.85 -10.13 9.98
CA LEU A 93 7.89 -9.27 9.44
C LEU A 93 8.97 -10.06 8.66
N PHE A 94 9.52 -9.48 7.61
CA PHE A 94 10.83 -9.87 7.10
C PHE A 94 11.90 -9.32 8.06
N LYS A 95 12.37 -10.19 8.96
CA LYS A 95 13.40 -9.86 9.95
C LYS A 95 14.78 -10.14 9.40
N LEU A 96 15.74 -9.24 9.67
CA LEU A 96 17.13 -9.35 9.24
C LEU A 96 18.07 -8.81 10.32
N LYS A 97 19.35 -9.10 10.19
CA LYS A 97 20.40 -8.55 11.02
C LYS A 97 21.39 -7.76 10.17
N ASP A 98 21.90 -6.66 10.70
CA ASP A 98 23.00 -5.95 10.07
C ASP A 98 24.35 -6.57 10.44
N GLN A 99 25.46 -5.97 9.94
CA GLN A 99 26.81 -6.45 10.20
C GLN A 99 27.24 -6.35 11.69
N HIS A 100 26.49 -5.60 12.49
CA HIS A 100 26.71 -5.45 13.93
C HIS A 100 25.75 -6.29 14.77
N ASP A 101 25.09 -7.28 14.17
CA ASP A 101 24.13 -8.18 14.79
C ASP A 101 22.86 -7.46 15.35
N ARG A 102 22.57 -6.26 14.84
CA ARG A 102 21.36 -5.51 15.22
C ARG A 102 20.17 -6.00 14.43
N ASP A 103 19.07 -6.26 15.15
CA ASP A 103 17.81 -6.70 14.54
C ASP A 103 17.09 -5.53 13.84
N LEU A 104 16.71 -5.77 12.60
CA LEU A 104 15.95 -4.87 11.73
C LEU A 104 14.78 -5.62 11.10
N ALA A 105 13.83 -4.88 10.54
CA ALA A 105 12.78 -5.42 9.69
C ALA A 105 12.64 -4.60 8.41
N LEU A 106 12.14 -5.23 7.34
CA LEU A 106 11.61 -4.52 6.18
C LEU A 106 10.17 -4.10 6.50
N GLY A 107 9.86 -2.82 6.31
CA GLY A 107 8.58 -2.24 6.71
C GLY A 107 7.37 -2.78 5.92
N PRO A 108 6.42 -3.46 6.56
CA PRO A 108 5.11 -3.79 5.99
C PRO A 108 4.14 -2.60 6.03
N THR A 109 4.43 -1.64 6.89
CA THR A 109 3.71 -0.41 7.17
C THR A 109 4.62 0.58 7.90
N HIS A 110 4.19 1.81 8.21
CA HIS A 110 5.07 2.83 8.79
C HIS A 110 4.45 3.59 9.98
N GLU A 111 3.45 3.03 10.67
CA GLU A 111 2.87 3.66 11.87
C GLU A 111 3.94 3.95 12.92
N GLU A 112 4.83 3.00 13.18
CA GLU A 112 5.91 3.13 14.15
C GLU A 112 6.88 4.25 13.77
N VAL A 113 7.28 4.28 12.50
CA VAL A 113 8.27 5.26 11.99
C VAL A 113 7.70 6.67 11.99
N ILE A 114 6.46 6.84 11.50
CA ILE A 114 5.85 8.17 11.41
C ILE A 114 5.50 8.72 12.79
N THR A 115 5.13 7.86 13.74
CA THR A 115 4.85 8.26 15.12
C THR A 115 6.12 8.70 15.83
N ASP A 116 7.23 7.98 15.62
CA ASP A 116 8.53 8.40 16.17
C ASP A 116 8.99 9.72 15.57
N LEU A 117 8.83 9.92 14.24
CA LEU A 117 9.13 11.19 13.59
C LEU A 117 8.27 12.33 14.15
N ALA A 118 6.97 12.10 14.31
CA ALA A 118 6.04 13.08 14.89
C ALA A 118 6.45 13.44 16.33
N ARG A 119 6.78 12.45 17.17
CA ARG A 119 7.27 12.64 18.54
C ARG A 119 8.49 13.56 18.60
N GLN A 120 9.39 13.46 17.62
CA GLN A 120 10.61 14.27 17.56
C GLN A 120 10.38 15.68 17.03
N ARG A 121 9.33 15.92 16.24
CA ARG A 121 9.12 17.17 15.51
C ARG A 121 8.01 18.04 16.08
N VAL A 122 7.01 17.43 16.73
CA VAL A 122 5.87 18.16 17.31
C VAL A 122 6.27 18.64 18.71
N SER A 123 6.28 19.94 18.90
CA SER A 123 6.65 20.56 20.16
C SER A 123 5.45 21.12 20.91
N SER A 124 4.33 21.34 20.24
CA SER A 124 3.14 21.97 20.80
C SER A 124 1.87 21.51 20.06
N TYR A 125 0.72 21.57 20.75
CA TYR A 125 -0.58 21.35 20.14
C TYR A 125 -0.85 22.32 18.97
N LYS A 126 -0.13 23.44 18.89
CA LYS A 126 -0.23 24.42 17.78
C LYS A 126 0.36 23.91 16.47
N ASP A 127 1.17 22.86 16.54
CA ASP A 127 1.74 22.19 15.37
C ASP A 127 0.73 21.24 14.71
N LEU A 128 -0.42 21.01 15.35
CA LEU A 128 -1.53 20.15 14.89
C LEU A 128 -2.66 21.01 14.28
N PRO A 129 -3.44 20.49 13.33
CA PRO A 129 -3.26 19.18 12.70
C PRO A 129 -2.21 19.19 11.59
N PHE A 130 -1.66 18.03 11.27
CA PHE A 130 -0.85 17.84 10.06
C PHE A 130 -1.07 16.46 9.45
N TYR A 131 -0.78 16.34 8.15
CA TYR A 131 -1.05 15.16 7.33
C TYR A 131 0.18 14.84 6.50
N LEU A 132 0.71 13.64 6.66
CA LEU A 132 1.88 13.17 5.94
C LEU A 132 1.53 11.91 5.16
N TYR A 133 1.97 11.81 3.91
CA TYR A 133 1.81 10.60 3.14
C TYR A 133 3.10 10.22 2.41
N GLN A 134 3.20 8.97 2.06
CA GLN A 134 4.26 8.48 1.19
C GLN A 134 3.71 7.49 0.18
N ILE A 135 4.46 7.28 -0.90
CA ILE A 135 4.26 6.19 -1.85
C ILE A 135 5.57 5.42 -1.90
N GLN A 136 5.58 4.21 -1.35
CA GLN A 136 6.82 3.48 -1.15
C GLN A 136 6.60 1.97 -1.08
N ASN A 137 7.66 1.21 -1.38
CA ASN A 137 7.69 -0.24 -1.22
C ASN A 137 7.39 -0.67 0.21
N LYS A 138 6.55 -1.71 0.31
CA LYS A 138 6.23 -2.44 1.53
C LYS A 138 6.57 -3.91 1.33
N PHE A 139 6.85 -4.57 2.44
CA PHE A 139 7.26 -5.96 2.45
C PHE A 139 6.41 -6.74 3.44
N ARG A 140 5.65 -7.72 2.94
CA ARG A 140 4.83 -8.61 3.76
C ARG A 140 5.25 -10.05 3.52
N ASN A 141 5.63 -10.74 4.58
CA ASN A 141 6.07 -12.13 4.48
C ASN A 141 4.87 -13.07 4.36
N GLU A 142 4.14 -12.91 3.24
CA GLU A 142 2.97 -13.71 2.92
C GLU A 142 3.33 -15.19 2.79
N ILE A 143 2.59 -16.05 3.48
CA ILE A 143 2.77 -17.51 3.39
C ILE A 143 2.46 -17.96 1.96
N ARG A 144 1.40 -17.44 1.36
CA ARG A 144 0.99 -17.73 -0.03
C ARG A 144 0.71 -16.41 -0.76
N SER A 145 1.48 -16.14 -1.79
CA SER A 145 1.16 -15.10 -2.77
C SER A 145 0.17 -15.68 -3.79
N THR A 146 -0.92 -14.97 -4.06
CA THR A 146 -2.00 -15.43 -4.94
C THR A 146 -2.47 -14.31 -5.87
N GLY A 147 -3.15 -14.68 -6.97
CA GLY A 147 -3.80 -13.72 -7.85
C GLY A 147 -2.87 -12.78 -8.62
N GLY A 148 -1.60 -13.13 -8.83
CA GLY A 148 -0.62 -12.26 -9.48
C GLY A 148 -0.27 -11.06 -8.61
N LEU A 149 -0.66 -9.83 -9.03
CA LEU A 149 -0.39 -8.61 -8.28
C LEU A 149 -1.38 -8.35 -7.13
N LEU A 150 -2.39 -9.21 -6.90
CA LEU A 150 -3.40 -8.96 -5.85
C LEU A 150 -2.86 -9.23 -4.45
N ARG A 151 -2.06 -10.28 -4.27
CA ARG A 151 -1.40 -10.58 -2.99
C ARG A 151 0.05 -10.96 -3.21
N VAL A 152 0.92 -10.02 -2.91
CA VAL A 152 2.36 -10.11 -3.18
C VAL A 152 3.19 -9.85 -1.92
N ARG A 153 4.47 -10.16 -1.98
CA ARG A 153 5.43 -10.00 -0.86
C ARG A 153 6.13 -8.65 -0.88
N GLU A 154 6.31 -8.09 -2.06
CA GLU A 154 6.87 -6.75 -2.27
C GLU A 154 5.91 -5.95 -3.15
N PHE A 155 5.49 -4.77 -2.69
CA PHE A 155 4.56 -3.91 -3.41
C PHE A 155 4.69 -2.46 -2.96
N MET A 156 4.23 -1.56 -3.80
CA MET A 156 4.10 -0.16 -3.43
C MET A 156 2.78 0.10 -2.72
N MET A 157 2.80 0.92 -1.71
CA MET A 157 1.63 1.39 -0.98
C MET A 157 1.67 2.91 -0.88
N LYS A 158 0.51 3.55 -1.05
CA LYS A 158 0.29 4.88 -0.52
C LYS A 158 -0.23 4.71 0.92
N ASP A 159 0.49 5.20 1.86
CA ASP A 159 0.06 5.33 3.25
C ASP A 159 0.02 6.80 3.65
N LEU A 160 -1.09 7.23 4.26
CA LEU A 160 -1.30 8.58 4.77
C LEU A 160 -1.61 8.50 6.26
N TYR A 161 -0.94 9.35 7.02
CA TYR A 161 -1.02 9.46 8.47
C TYR A 161 -1.43 10.89 8.84
N SER A 162 -2.40 11.02 9.74
CA SER A 162 -2.90 12.30 10.18
C SER A 162 -2.86 12.41 11.70
N PHE A 163 -2.51 13.58 12.18
CA PHE A 163 -2.37 13.88 13.61
C PHE A 163 -3.25 15.08 13.94
N HIS A 164 -4.07 14.97 14.98
CA HIS A 164 -5.16 15.89 15.28
C HIS A 164 -5.15 16.33 16.73
N THR A 165 -5.80 17.46 17.03
CA THR A 165 -5.98 17.94 18.40
C THR A 165 -7.16 17.30 19.13
N ASP A 166 -8.18 16.89 18.38
CA ASP A 166 -9.41 16.31 18.92
C ASP A 166 -10.08 15.35 17.91
N GLU A 167 -11.04 14.59 18.42
CA GLU A 167 -11.76 13.56 17.65
C GLU A 167 -12.62 14.17 16.53
N LYS A 168 -13.16 15.36 16.73
CA LYS A 168 -13.99 16.01 15.72
C LYS A 168 -13.16 16.37 14.48
N ASP A 169 -12.00 16.98 14.67
CA ASP A 169 -11.07 17.32 13.58
C ASP A 169 -10.59 16.05 12.86
N LEU A 170 -10.30 14.98 13.61
CA LEU A 170 -9.98 13.67 13.05
C LEU A 170 -11.10 13.14 12.14
N MET A 171 -12.35 13.15 12.60
CA MET A 171 -13.48 12.64 11.85
C MET A 171 -13.81 13.48 10.62
N ASP A 172 -13.69 14.80 10.72
CA ASP A 172 -13.84 15.70 9.58
C ASP A 172 -12.78 15.44 8.51
N TYR A 173 -11.54 15.13 8.91
CA TYR A 173 -10.49 14.75 7.97
C TYR A 173 -10.66 13.34 7.42
N PHE A 174 -11.09 12.38 8.24
CA PHE A 174 -11.41 11.03 7.81
C PHE A 174 -12.43 11.00 6.68
N GLN A 175 -13.47 11.85 6.76
CA GLN A 175 -14.44 11.98 5.69
C GLN A 175 -13.82 12.54 4.39
N LYS A 176 -12.92 13.52 4.48
CA LYS A 176 -12.18 14.05 3.32
C LYS A 176 -11.31 12.97 2.65
N VAL A 177 -10.64 12.15 3.46
CA VAL A 177 -9.83 11.03 2.95
C VAL A 177 -10.72 9.99 2.26
N LYS A 178 -11.87 9.66 2.83
CA LYS A 178 -12.87 8.77 2.22
C LYS A 178 -13.29 9.26 0.83
N GLU A 179 -13.62 10.54 0.72
CA GLU A 179 -14.01 11.16 -0.57
C GLU A 179 -12.86 11.15 -1.59
N ALA A 180 -11.62 11.40 -1.13
CA ALA A 180 -10.44 11.32 -1.97
C ALA A 180 -10.22 9.90 -2.51
N TYR A 181 -10.43 8.86 -1.70
CA TYR A 181 -10.34 7.48 -2.16
C TYR A 181 -11.36 7.14 -3.24
N VAL A 182 -12.63 7.53 -3.06
CA VAL A 182 -13.65 7.36 -4.09
C VAL A 182 -13.23 8.03 -5.40
N LYS A 183 -12.69 9.26 -5.33
CA LYS A 183 -12.18 9.97 -6.52
C LYS A 183 -11.01 9.24 -7.18
N ILE A 184 -10.05 8.72 -6.39
CA ILE A 184 -8.92 7.93 -6.92
C ILE A 184 -9.42 6.74 -7.72
N TYR A 185 -10.32 5.93 -7.16
CA TYR A 185 -10.87 4.78 -7.86
C TYR A 185 -11.63 5.17 -9.12
N THR A 186 -12.48 6.19 -9.05
CA THR A 186 -13.23 6.71 -10.21
C THR A 186 -12.28 7.20 -11.31
N ARG A 187 -11.22 7.93 -10.99
CA ARG A 187 -10.19 8.38 -11.93
C ARG A 187 -9.41 7.23 -12.54
N CYS A 188 -9.28 6.12 -11.82
CA CYS A 188 -8.70 4.87 -12.35
C CYS A 188 -9.71 4.05 -13.18
N GLY A 189 -10.94 4.53 -13.36
CA GLY A 189 -11.99 3.85 -14.13
C GLY A 189 -12.65 2.70 -13.37
N LEU A 190 -12.62 2.73 -12.03
CA LEU A 190 -13.16 1.67 -11.17
C LEU A 190 -14.37 2.21 -10.37
N GLU A 191 -15.41 1.41 -10.29
CA GLU A 191 -16.52 1.63 -9.37
C GLU A 191 -16.20 0.96 -8.03
N VAL A 192 -16.34 1.72 -6.93
CA VAL A 192 -15.95 1.25 -5.60
C VAL A 192 -17.14 1.20 -4.66
N ALA A 193 -17.29 0.10 -3.94
CA ALA A 193 -18.16 -0.04 -2.79
C ALA A 193 -17.38 0.28 -1.50
N VAL A 194 -17.90 1.20 -0.69
CA VAL A 194 -17.32 1.55 0.61
C VAL A 194 -18.03 0.75 1.68
N CYS A 195 -17.31 -0.12 2.37
CA CYS A 195 -17.84 -1.04 3.37
C CYS A 195 -17.25 -0.74 4.75
N GLN A 196 -18.04 -0.94 5.80
CA GLN A 196 -17.51 -1.00 7.17
C GLN A 196 -16.73 -2.29 7.35
N ALA A 197 -15.61 -2.21 8.06
CA ALA A 197 -14.73 -3.35 8.33
C ALA A 197 -14.30 -3.37 9.79
N ALA A 198 -13.77 -4.50 10.24
CA ALA A 198 -13.12 -4.61 11.54
C ALA A 198 -11.74 -3.94 11.50
N GLY A 199 -11.32 -3.28 12.59
CA GLY A 199 -10.05 -2.56 12.67
C GLY A 199 -8.79 -3.42 12.60
N GLY A 200 -8.92 -4.74 12.56
CA GLY A 200 -7.81 -5.69 12.47
C GLY A 200 -6.78 -5.52 13.61
N THR A 201 -5.52 -5.87 13.33
CA THR A 201 -4.41 -5.75 14.29
C THR A 201 -3.92 -4.32 14.52
N ILE A 202 -4.30 -3.38 13.64
CA ILE A 202 -3.98 -1.95 13.80
C ILE A 202 -4.95 -1.29 14.77
N GLY A 203 -6.17 -1.83 14.90
CA GLY A 203 -7.24 -1.27 15.74
C GLY A 203 -7.98 -0.13 15.06
N GLY A 204 -8.78 0.59 15.83
CA GLY A 204 -9.58 1.73 15.35
C GLY A 204 -11.06 1.59 15.70
N LYS A 205 -11.73 2.72 15.97
CA LYS A 205 -13.18 2.74 16.27
C LYS A 205 -14.02 2.64 15.00
N GLU A 206 -13.55 3.25 13.92
CA GLU A 206 -14.18 3.23 12.61
C GLU A 206 -13.16 2.82 11.56
N THR A 207 -13.49 1.79 10.81
CA THR A 207 -12.65 1.27 9.73
C THR A 207 -13.50 1.11 8.49
N LEU A 208 -13.01 1.62 7.36
CA LEU A 208 -13.64 1.49 6.06
C LEU A 208 -12.71 0.74 5.10
N GLU A 209 -13.29 -0.12 4.30
CA GLU A 209 -12.63 -0.78 3.18
C GLU A 209 -13.29 -0.38 1.86
N PHE A 210 -12.46 -0.29 0.81
CA PHE A 210 -12.89 0.12 -0.52
C PHE A 210 -12.76 -1.09 -1.44
N HIS A 211 -13.90 -1.70 -1.78
CA HIS A 211 -13.96 -2.93 -2.56
C HIS A 211 -14.35 -2.67 -4.01
N ILE A 212 -13.67 -3.32 -4.92
CA ILE A 212 -14.06 -3.41 -6.32
C ILE A 212 -14.83 -4.70 -6.51
N ILE A 213 -16.07 -4.60 -6.98
CA ILE A 213 -16.91 -5.77 -7.25
C ILE A 213 -16.34 -6.52 -8.45
N SER A 214 -15.92 -7.76 -8.23
CA SER A 214 -15.28 -8.59 -9.24
C SER A 214 -15.61 -10.07 -9.03
N PRO A 215 -15.84 -10.84 -10.10
CA PRO A 215 -16.06 -12.29 -9.99
C PRO A 215 -14.82 -13.06 -9.54
N VAL A 216 -13.63 -12.43 -9.54
CA VAL A 216 -12.36 -13.00 -9.07
C VAL A 216 -11.97 -12.51 -7.68
N GLY A 217 -12.86 -11.79 -6.99
CA GLY A 217 -12.64 -11.34 -5.60
C GLY A 217 -12.63 -12.52 -4.63
N GLU A 218 -11.82 -12.42 -3.58
CA GLU A 218 -11.73 -13.44 -2.52
C GLU A 218 -12.75 -13.19 -1.40
N ASP A 219 -13.11 -11.93 -1.17
CA ASP A 219 -14.01 -11.52 -0.09
C ASP A 219 -15.47 -11.41 -0.56
N LYS A 220 -16.39 -11.56 0.41
CA LYS A 220 -17.82 -11.33 0.20
C LYS A 220 -18.27 -10.11 0.99
N ILE A 221 -18.85 -9.15 0.30
CA ILE A 221 -19.46 -7.98 0.92
C ILE A 221 -20.98 -8.13 0.95
N ILE A 222 -21.59 -7.60 2.01
CA ILE A 222 -23.04 -7.51 2.16
C ILE A 222 -23.42 -6.05 1.96
N TYR A 223 -24.41 -5.81 1.10
CA TYR A 223 -24.93 -4.46 0.86
C TYR A 223 -26.45 -4.47 0.82
N CYS A 224 -27.02 -3.34 1.19
CA CYS A 224 -28.48 -3.12 1.07
C CYS A 224 -28.82 -2.51 -0.29
#